data_9d1c18983c33ceb24b1443e5ac38b09d
#
_entry.id   9d1c18983c33ceb24b1443e5ac38b09d
#
_cell.length_a   1.000
_cell.length_b   1.000
_cell.length_c   1.000
_cell.angle_alpha   90.00
_cell.angle_beta   90.00
_cell.angle_gamma   90.00
#
_symmetry.space_group_name_H-M   'P 1'
#
loop_
_entity.id
_entity.type
_entity.pdbx_description
1 polymer ?
#
loop_
_entity_poly.entity_id
_entity_poly.type
_entity_poly.pdbx_seq_one_letter_code
_entity_poly.pdbx_strand_id
1 'polypeptide(L)'
;MYPMNSPIPLNSKALVVHDIEALNHVNPNSPNVNSGNGVPNGAPFANNLMTGTKRLQDELEKTGTKMRQHEDNLKFLKSQKNQLDDAILDLQVNLGKSLSSGAPSTEDGGSSLGRSEEETVEQISKHEKSAANIFCQLKICHGIQLSNPALSQELLGVVATLGKVEDDNLSRLFSEYLGLPKMLSVVCKTYDGIKALETYDFDGAVNKFTGLYALGSSVGHSLEGRFLVICLENLRPYAGEIIADDPQKRLDILHPRLPNGEIPAGFLGFAVNMVHIDRSHLYSLTSSGCGLRETLFYNLFSRLQVYRTRAEMLVALPFITDGAVSLDGGMISATGVFALGSREDVGVTFPRCSGKDRLPVKYYELENQLKQKKWEKDRLQEDIRREQALLDQQKYNYQLQKQEFLRFIADSSSFLTQHQLQTAGRVQTPR
;
A
#
# COMPACT_ATOMS: atom_id res chain seq x y z
N MET A 1 8.81 35.47 -3.85
CA MET A 1 10.04 35.33 -4.62
C MET A 1 10.98 34.44 -3.81
N TYR A 2 10.86 33.12 -3.98
CA TYR A 2 11.72 32.13 -3.37
C TYR A 2 12.34 31.30 -4.48
N PRO A 3 13.63 30.97 -4.43
CA PRO A 3 14.32 30.27 -5.50
C PRO A 3 13.92 28.80 -5.54
N MET A 4 13.54 28.35 -6.73
CA MET A 4 13.40 26.95 -7.08
C MET A 4 14.76 26.25 -6.97
N ASN A 5 14.87 25.27 -6.08
CA ASN A 5 15.95 24.30 -6.10
C ASN A 5 15.67 23.29 -7.22
N SER A 6 16.47 23.37 -8.26
CA SER A 6 16.51 22.36 -9.33
C SER A 6 16.98 21.00 -8.80
N PRO A 7 16.40 19.90 -9.25
CA PRO A 7 16.89 18.57 -8.89
C PRO A 7 18.24 18.32 -9.56
N ILE A 8 19.19 17.82 -8.77
CA ILE A 8 20.50 17.33 -9.21
C ILE A 8 20.26 16.18 -10.21
N PRO A 9 20.87 16.19 -11.40
CA PRO A 9 20.73 15.09 -12.33
C PRO A 9 21.47 13.87 -11.80
N LEU A 10 20.73 12.83 -11.45
CA LEU A 10 21.26 11.49 -11.27
C LEU A 10 21.85 11.03 -12.62
N ASN A 11 23.16 10.99 -12.66
CA ASN A 11 23.94 10.52 -13.79
C ASN A 11 23.74 8.99 -13.87
N SER A 12 22.62 8.57 -14.45
CA SER A 12 22.39 7.19 -14.85
C SER A 12 23.26 6.93 -16.08
N LYS A 13 24.48 6.44 -15.85
CA LYS A 13 25.19 5.68 -16.88
C LYS A 13 24.34 4.45 -17.17
N ALA A 14 23.45 4.57 -18.12
CA ALA A 14 22.81 3.45 -18.76
C ALA A 14 23.92 2.59 -19.37
N LEU A 15 24.17 1.44 -18.78
CA LEU A 15 24.91 0.37 -19.40
C LEU A 15 24.12 -0.08 -20.61
N VAL A 16 24.55 0.33 -21.78
CA VAL A 16 24.08 -0.18 -23.06
C VAL A 16 24.36 -1.67 -23.07
N VAL A 17 23.30 -2.44 -23.02
CA VAL A 17 23.34 -3.87 -23.32
C VAL A 17 23.62 -3.99 -24.81
N HIS A 18 24.84 -4.25 -25.19
CA HIS A 18 25.16 -4.68 -26.55
C HIS A 18 24.68 -6.12 -26.72
N ASP A 19 23.81 -6.30 -27.69
CA ASP A 19 23.28 -7.54 -28.19
C ASP A 19 24.31 -8.64 -28.34
N ILE A 20 24.06 -9.78 -27.71
CA ILE A 20 24.72 -11.05 -27.93
C ILE A 20 24.00 -11.74 -29.11
N GLU A 21 24.19 -11.21 -30.31
CA GLU A 21 23.78 -11.88 -31.55
C GLU A 21 24.76 -11.60 -32.69
N ALA A 22 26.00 -11.96 -32.50
CA ALA A 22 26.94 -12.02 -33.62
C ALA A 22 28.16 -12.92 -33.33
N LEU A 23 27.93 -14.19 -33.02
CA LEU A 23 29.00 -15.18 -32.98
C LEU A 23 28.49 -16.58 -33.37
N ASN A 24 27.79 -16.67 -34.50
CA ASN A 24 27.57 -17.95 -35.18
C ASN A 24 27.58 -17.74 -36.68
N HIS A 25 28.78 -17.58 -37.24
CA HIS A 25 29.07 -17.91 -38.64
C HIS A 25 30.57 -18.12 -38.79
N VAL A 26 30.97 -19.32 -38.48
CA VAL A 26 32.22 -19.87 -39.05
C VAL A 26 31.81 -20.84 -40.16
N ASN A 27 31.99 -20.42 -41.37
CA ASN A 27 31.83 -21.22 -42.57
C ASN A 27 33.07 -22.10 -42.77
N PRO A 28 32.96 -23.42 -42.89
CA PRO A 28 34.07 -24.29 -43.20
C PRO A 28 34.14 -24.53 -44.71
N ASN A 29 35.02 -23.83 -45.37
CA ASN A 29 35.49 -24.34 -46.69
C ASN A 29 36.94 -23.97 -46.90
N SER A 30 37.76 -25.02 -46.81
CA SER A 30 39.09 -25.15 -47.40
C SER A 30 39.00 -25.07 -48.95
N PRO A 31 40.00 -25.23 -49.75
CA PRO A 31 41.26 -25.98 -49.59
C PRO A 31 42.46 -25.30 -50.23
N ASN A 32 43.65 -25.68 -49.97
CA ASN A 32 44.46 -26.45 -50.94
C ASN A 32 45.88 -26.68 -50.44
N VAL A 33 46.22 -27.86 -50.63
CA VAL A 33 47.55 -28.46 -50.50
C VAL A 33 48.51 -27.82 -51.50
N ASN A 34 49.77 -27.50 -51.06
CA ASN A 34 50.89 -27.76 -51.88
C ASN A 34 52.11 -28.11 -51.05
N SER A 35 52.62 -29.29 -51.36
CA SER A 35 53.89 -29.86 -50.92
C SER A 35 55.08 -28.95 -51.26
N GLY A 36 55.90 -28.70 -50.25
CA GLY A 36 57.19 -28.10 -50.43
C GLY A 36 58.09 -28.54 -49.27
N ASN A 37 58.98 -29.52 -49.54
CA ASN A 37 60.06 -29.92 -48.65
C ASN A 37 60.90 -28.69 -48.28
N GLY A 38 60.87 -28.30 -47.00
CA GLY A 38 61.77 -27.30 -46.44
C GLY A 38 61.94 -27.58 -44.95
N VAL A 39 63.13 -27.76 -44.51
CA VAL A 39 63.63 -27.96 -43.15
C VAL A 39 62.90 -26.96 -42.21
N PRO A 40 62.27 -27.37 -41.12
CA PRO A 40 61.63 -26.43 -40.25
C PRO A 40 62.63 -25.65 -39.42
N ASN A 41 62.86 -24.40 -39.81
CA ASN A 41 63.52 -23.41 -38.97
C ASN A 41 62.68 -23.26 -37.69
N GLY A 42 63.22 -23.56 -36.50
CA GLY A 42 62.51 -23.45 -35.20
C GLY A 42 62.00 -22.02 -34.80
N ALA A 43 62.33 -21.01 -35.60
CA ALA A 43 61.93 -19.63 -35.38
C ALA A 43 60.45 -19.37 -35.56
N PRO A 44 59.69 -19.90 -36.54
CA PRO A 44 58.24 -19.62 -36.65
C PRO A 44 57.42 -20.33 -35.57
N PHE A 45 57.85 -21.47 -35.07
CA PHE A 45 57.16 -22.20 -34.01
C PHE A 45 57.35 -21.52 -32.66
N ALA A 46 58.54 -21.05 -32.31
CA ALA A 46 58.77 -20.27 -31.09
C ALA A 46 57.98 -18.96 -31.07
N ASN A 47 57.83 -18.28 -32.21
CA ASN A 47 57.01 -17.07 -32.34
C ASN A 47 55.51 -17.36 -32.19
N ASN A 48 55.01 -18.46 -32.76
CA ASN A 48 53.60 -18.86 -32.58
C ASN A 48 53.29 -19.23 -31.13
N LEU A 49 54.19 -19.92 -30.45
CA LEU A 49 54.08 -20.27 -29.04
C LEU A 49 54.06 -19.02 -28.16
N MET A 50 54.95 -18.08 -28.39
CA MET A 50 55.08 -16.84 -27.66
C MET A 50 53.85 -15.94 -27.89
N THR A 51 53.31 -15.90 -29.11
CA THR A 51 52.08 -15.16 -29.46
C THR A 51 50.86 -15.79 -28.80
N GLY A 52 50.73 -17.11 -28.78
CA GLY A 52 49.67 -17.85 -28.12
C GLY A 52 49.67 -17.63 -26.60
N THR A 53 50.84 -17.72 -25.97
CA THR A 53 51.01 -17.46 -24.53
C THR A 53 50.58 -16.04 -24.17
N LYS A 54 51.02 -15.04 -24.92
CA LYS A 54 50.71 -13.64 -24.71
C LYS A 54 49.20 -13.38 -24.85
N ARG A 55 48.56 -13.93 -25.88
CA ARG A 55 47.13 -13.80 -26.09
C ARG A 55 46.30 -14.36 -24.91
N LEU A 56 46.61 -15.58 -24.46
CA LEU A 56 45.92 -16.20 -23.32
C LEU A 56 46.18 -15.44 -22.02
N GLN A 57 47.37 -14.88 -21.83
CA GLN A 57 47.70 -14.04 -20.69
C GLN A 57 46.92 -12.74 -20.73
N ASP A 58 46.82 -12.06 -21.89
CA ASP A 58 46.03 -10.82 -22.07
C ASP A 58 44.53 -11.09 -21.81
N GLU A 59 43.99 -12.21 -22.26
CA GLU A 59 42.61 -12.63 -21.99
C GLU A 59 42.35 -12.86 -20.48
N LEU A 60 43.31 -13.53 -19.82
CA LEU A 60 43.22 -13.78 -18.37
C LEU A 60 43.26 -12.45 -17.57
N GLU A 61 44.14 -11.53 -17.93
CA GLU A 61 44.25 -10.21 -17.31
C GLU A 61 42.97 -9.39 -17.51
N LYS A 62 42.41 -9.40 -18.73
CA LYS A 62 41.16 -8.73 -19.06
C LYS A 62 40.00 -9.29 -18.25
N THR A 63 39.91 -10.60 -18.05
CA THR A 63 38.87 -11.22 -17.23
C THR A 63 39.11 -10.93 -15.76
N GLY A 64 40.32 -10.90 -15.28
CA GLY A 64 40.69 -10.51 -13.92
C GLY A 64 40.37 -9.06 -13.60
N THR A 65 40.53 -8.12 -14.54
CA THR A 65 40.14 -6.71 -14.36
C THR A 65 38.64 -6.56 -14.29
N LYS A 66 37.85 -7.25 -15.14
CA LYS A 66 36.40 -7.28 -15.06
C LYS A 66 35.89 -7.82 -13.71
N MET A 67 36.49 -8.91 -13.22
CA MET A 67 36.16 -9.50 -11.93
C MET A 67 36.35 -8.51 -10.78
N ARG A 68 37.49 -7.78 -10.76
CA ARG A 68 37.73 -6.72 -9.77
C ARG A 68 36.71 -5.60 -9.87
N GLN A 69 36.35 -5.19 -11.08
CA GLN A 69 35.32 -4.15 -11.28
C GLN A 69 33.98 -4.57 -10.70
N HIS A 70 33.53 -5.82 -10.91
CA HIS A 70 32.29 -6.34 -10.31
C HIS A 70 32.39 -6.45 -8.78
N GLU A 71 33.56 -6.83 -8.24
CA GLU A 71 33.78 -6.85 -6.78
C GLU A 71 33.66 -5.44 -6.16
N ASP A 72 34.24 -4.43 -6.81
CA ASP A 72 34.17 -3.04 -6.33
C ASP A 72 32.76 -2.47 -6.46
N ASN A 73 32.06 -2.75 -7.56
CA ASN A 73 30.64 -2.39 -7.70
C ASN A 73 29.79 -3.02 -6.59
N LEU A 74 30.06 -4.27 -6.28
CA LEU A 74 29.31 -5.01 -5.25
C LEU A 74 29.57 -4.45 -3.85
N LYS A 75 30.80 -4.03 -3.54
CA LYS A 75 31.13 -3.32 -2.30
C LYS A 75 30.39 -1.99 -2.21
N PHE A 76 30.35 -1.23 -3.31
CA PHE A 76 29.66 0.05 -3.37
C PHE A 76 28.15 -0.11 -3.15
N LEU A 77 27.50 -1.04 -3.86
CA LEU A 77 26.06 -1.31 -3.70
C LEU A 77 25.72 -1.79 -2.28
N LYS A 78 26.55 -2.63 -1.68
CA LYS A 78 26.39 -3.05 -0.28
C LYS A 78 26.53 -1.90 0.71
N SER A 79 27.45 -0.97 0.47
CA SER A 79 27.61 0.24 1.28
C SER A 79 26.37 1.15 1.18
N GLN A 80 25.85 1.35 -0.04
CA GLN A 80 24.60 2.10 -0.23
C GLN A 80 23.41 1.43 0.48
N LYS A 81 23.32 0.09 0.42
CA LYS A 81 22.27 -0.64 1.13
C LYS A 81 22.34 -0.40 2.63
N ASN A 82 23.53 -0.43 3.23
CA ASN A 82 23.70 -0.16 4.67
C ASN A 82 23.26 1.28 5.03
N GLN A 83 23.61 2.27 4.21
CA GLN A 83 23.16 3.65 4.41
C GLN A 83 21.63 3.78 4.33
N LEU A 84 20.99 3.02 3.43
CA LEU A 84 19.51 2.97 3.35
C LEU A 84 18.90 2.25 4.56
N ASP A 85 19.53 1.20 5.05
CA ASP A 85 19.08 0.49 6.25
C ASP A 85 19.15 1.41 7.49
N ASP A 86 20.22 2.19 7.65
CA ASP A 86 20.35 3.19 8.72
C ASP A 86 19.28 4.29 8.58
N ALA A 87 19.09 4.83 7.38
CA ALA A 87 18.05 5.84 7.13
C ALA A 87 16.63 5.33 7.40
N ILE A 88 16.33 4.06 7.06
CA ILE A 88 15.05 3.40 7.37
C ILE A 88 14.88 3.28 8.88
N LEU A 89 15.92 2.91 9.60
CA LEU A 89 15.89 2.80 11.07
C LEU A 89 15.63 4.15 11.72
N ASP A 90 16.33 5.21 11.27
CA ASP A 90 16.12 6.57 11.77
C ASP A 90 14.70 7.07 11.52
N LEU A 91 14.14 6.80 10.34
CA LEU A 91 12.74 7.13 10.03
C LEU A 91 11.76 6.36 10.91
N GLN A 92 12.02 5.07 11.21
CA GLN A 92 11.19 4.26 12.11
C GLN A 92 11.25 4.79 13.55
N VAL A 93 12.44 5.18 14.03
CA VAL A 93 12.61 5.79 15.36
C VAL A 93 11.90 7.14 15.45
N ASN A 94 12.01 7.98 14.40
CA ASN A 94 11.32 9.27 14.35
C ASN A 94 9.80 9.10 14.28
N LEU A 95 9.31 8.08 13.54
CA LEU A 95 7.91 7.72 13.51
C LEU A 95 7.40 7.28 14.90
N GLY A 96 8.18 6.46 15.60
CA GLY A 96 7.91 6.04 16.98
C GLY A 96 7.88 7.22 17.96
N LYS A 97 8.84 8.15 17.85
CA LYS A 97 8.88 9.38 18.66
C LYS A 97 7.68 10.29 18.35
N SER A 98 7.26 10.40 17.09
CA SER A 98 6.09 11.20 16.71
C SER A 98 4.78 10.61 17.26
N LEU A 99 4.73 9.30 17.48
CA LEU A 99 3.63 8.63 18.17
C LEU A 99 3.69 8.86 19.69
N SER A 100 4.88 8.88 20.28
CA SER A 100 5.06 9.04 21.73
C SER A 100 5.08 10.52 22.18
N SER A 101 5.55 11.45 21.35
CA SER A 101 5.57 12.88 21.65
C SER A 101 4.22 13.58 21.44
N GLY A 102 3.25 12.91 20.83
CA GLY A 102 1.84 13.32 20.80
C GLY A 102 1.08 13.02 22.10
N ALA A 103 1.72 12.43 23.10
CA ALA A 103 1.16 12.30 24.43
C ALA A 103 1.52 13.55 25.24
N PRO A 104 0.56 14.45 25.56
CA PRO A 104 0.78 15.42 26.60
C PRO A 104 0.99 14.65 27.90
N SER A 105 2.12 14.89 28.54
CA SER A 105 2.41 14.47 29.91
C SER A 105 1.52 15.27 30.89
N THR A 106 0.27 14.89 30.98
CA THR A 106 -0.60 15.22 32.11
C THR A 106 -1.46 13.98 32.35
N GLU A 107 -1.47 13.56 33.59
CA GLU A 107 -2.09 12.33 34.11
C GLU A 107 -3.62 12.23 33.96
N ASP A 108 -4.25 13.05 33.11
CA ASP A 108 -5.70 13.10 32.88
C ASP A 108 -6.13 12.77 31.43
N GLY A 109 -5.22 12.46 30.51
CA GLY A 109 -5.50 12.33 29.07
C GLY A 109 -5.83 10.91 28.57
N GLY A 110 -5.79 9.89 29.41
CA GLY A 110 -6.07 8.49 29.04
C GLY A 110 -7.58 8.16 28.91
N SER A 111 -8.41 9.02 29.46
CA SER A 111 -9.85 8.78 29.65
C SER A 111 -10.76 9.35 28.54
N SER A 112 -10.28 10.26 27.69
CA SER A 112 -11.21 10.95 26.77
C SER A 112 -11.49 10.21 25.45
N LEU A 113 -10.66 9.26 25.04
CA LEU A 113 -10.85 8.46 23.80
C LEU A 113 -11.93 7.41 23.97
N GLY A 114 -11.86 6.64 25.04
CA GLY A 114 -12.86 5.65 25.39
C GLY A 114 -14.18 6.30 25.74
N ARG A 115 -14.15 7.43 26.42
CA ARG A 115 -15.36 8.13 26.90
C ARG A 115 -16.32 8.51 25.76
N SER A 116 -15.85 8.99 24.60
CA SER A 116 -16.74 9.41 23.51
C SER A 116 -17.39 8.24 22.77
N GLU A 117 -16.69 7.11 22.57
CA GLU A 117 -17.29 5.90 22.02
C GLU A 117 -18.22 5.21 23.05
N GLU A 118 -17.77 5.17 24.31
CA GLU A 118 -18.59 4.67 25.43
C GLU A 118 -19.87 5.46 25.59
N GLU A 119 -19.84 6.80 25.47
CA GLU A 119 -21.03 7.66 25.47
C GLU A 119 -22.00 7.30 24.35
N THR A 120 -21.50 7.08 23.12
CA THR A 120 -22.37 6.65 21.99
C THR A 120 -22.97 5.28 22.25
N VAL A 121 -22.21 4.33 22.78
CA VAL A 121 -22.70 3.00 23.14
C VAL A 121 -23.72 3.09 24.29
N GLU A 122 -23.50 3.96 25.28
CA GLU A 122 -24.45 4.22 26.35
C GLU A 122 -25.75 4.84 25.80
N GLN A 123 -25.64 5.78 24.87
CA GLN A 123 -26.82 6.37 24.18
C GLN A 123 -27.62 5.28 23.43
N ILE A 124 -26.91 4.36 22.71
CA ILE A 124 -27.56 3.21 22.04
C ILE A 124 -28.22 2.29 23.07
N SER A 125 -27.62 2.09 24.25
CA SER A 125 -28.16 1.20 25.30
C SER A 125 -29.45 1.68 25.88
N LYS A 126 -29.74 2.99 25.81
CA LYS A 126 -31.08 3.55 26.21
C LYS A 126 -32.20 3.03 25.31
N HIS A 127 -31.88 2.55 24.12
CA HIS A 127 -32.84 1.91 23.20
C HIS A 127 -32.80 0.38 23.35
N GLU A 128 -33.16 -0.11 24.55
CA GLU A 128 -33.00 -1.50 25.00
C GLU A 128 -33.55 -2.55 24.02
N LYS A 129 -34.66 -2.26 23.34
CA LYS A 129 -35.36 -3.17 22.43
C LYS A 129 -34.89 -3.06 20.96
N SER A 130 -33.85 -2.30 20.70
CA SER A 130 -33.31 -2.09 19.35
C SER A 130 -32.29 -3.15 18.96
N ALA A 131 -32.20 -3.47 17.66
CA ALA A 131 -31.19 -4.33 17.10
C ALA A 131 -29.76 -3.81 17.37
N ALA A 132 -29.58 -2.47 17.37
CA ALA A 132 -28.34 -1.81 17.69
C ALA A 132 -27.86 -2.10 19.12
N ASN A 133 -28.75 -2.00 20.11
CA ASN A 133 -28.39 -2.32 21.49
C ASN A 133 -27.98 -3.78 21.63
N ILE A 134 -28.81 -4.72 21.11
CA ILE A 134 -28.47 -6.17 21.15
C ILE A 134 -27.09 -6.40 20.55
N PHE A 135 -26.77 -5.79 19.40
CA PHE A 135 -25.47 -5.93 18.80
C PHE A 135 -24.33 -5.36 19.66
N CYS A 136 -24.52 -4.18 20.27
CA CYS A 136 -23.53 -3.58 21.18
C CYS A 136 -23.30 -4.45 22.42
N GLN A 137 -24.36 -4.98 23.03
CA GLN A 137 -24.27 -5.87 24.19
C GLN A 137 -23.56 -7.18 23.86
N LEU A 138 -23.85 -7.80 22.72
CA LEU A 138 -23.14 -8.98 22.24
C LEU A 138 -21.65 -8.72 22.06
N LYS A 139 -21.28 -7.56 21.52
CA LYS A 139 -19.89 -7.16 21.34
C LYS A 139 -19.17 -6.96 22.67
N ILE A 140 -19.85 -6.44 23.68
CA ILE A 140 -19.32 -6.24 25.04
C ILE A 140 -19.18 -7.57 25.77
N CYS A 141 -20.23 -8.41 25.79
CA CYS A 141 -20.26 -9.65 26.55
C CYS A 141 -19.37 -10.76 26.00
N HIS A 142 -19.28 -10.88 24.67
CA HIS A 142 -18.61 -12.00 24.01
C HIS A 142 -17.33 -11.58 23.23
N GLY A 143 -16.97 -10.33 23.27
CA GLY A 143 -15.89 -9.80 22.44
C GLY A 143 -16.22 -9.95 20.95
N ILE A 144 -15.18 -10.18 20.13
CA ILE A 144 -15.33 -10.35 18.67
C ILE A 144 -15.88 -11.77 18.31
N GLN A 145 -15.91 -12.70 19.27
CA GLN A 145 -16.37 -14.07 19.04
C GLN A 145 -17.85 -14.21 19.43
N LEU A 146 -18.75 -13.78 18.53
CA LEU A 146 -20.13 -14.23 18.54
C LEU A 146 -20.17 -15.76 18.42
N SER A 147 -21.11 -16.40 19.13
CA SER A 147 -21.30 -17.88 19.10
C SER A 147 -21.52 -18.46 17.70
N ASN A 148 -21.78 -17.59 16.72
CA ASN A 148 -21.86 -17.91 15.30
C ASN A 148 -20.76 -17.16 14.53
N PRO A 149 -19.68 -17.83 14.10
CA PRO A 149 -18.56 -17.21 13.41
C PRO A 149 -18.96 -16.57 12.07
N ALA A 150 -19.98 -17.08 11.40
CA ALA A 150 -20.50 -16.48 10.16
C ALA A 150 -21.09 -15.09 10.41
N LEU A 151 -21.86 -14.91 11.49
CA LEU A 151 -22.45 -13.62 11.83
C LEU A 151 -21.39 -12.59 12.23
N SER A 152 -20.35 -13.02 12.96
CA SER A 152 -19.28 -12.13 13.42
C SER A 152 -18.41 -11.58 12.27
N GLN A 153 -18.29 -12.33 11.18
CA GLN A 153 -17.53 -11.90 10.00
C GLN A 153 -18.34 -10.98 9.07
N GLU A 154 -19.64 -11.16 9.04
CA GLU A 154 -20.54 -10.41 8.15
C GLU A 154 -21.01 -9.07 8.76
N LEU A 155 -21.16 -8.98 10.06
CA LEU A 155 -21.60 -7.78 10.74
C LEU A 155 -20.43 -6.84 11.03
N LEU A 156 -20.51 -5.61 10.51
CA LEU A 156 -19.49 -4.58 10.73
C LEU A 156 -19.74 -3.76 11.99
N GLY A 157 -20.98 -3.37 12.23
CA GLY A 157 -21.33 -2.52 13.36
C GLY A 157 -22.68 -1.85 13.21
N VAL A 158 -22.90 -0.81 14.01
CA VAL A 158 -24.02 0.11 13.94
C VAL A 158 -23.53 1.40 13.29
N VAL A 159 -24.35 2.07 12.47
CA VAL A 159 -23.97 3.30 11.78
C VAL A 159 -23.33 4.32 12.71
N ALA A 160 -23.95 4.55 13.89
CA ALA A 160 -23.43 5.48 14.88
C ALA A 160 -22.02 5.17 15.39
N THR A 161 -21.56 3.91 15.32
CA THR A 161 -20.22 3.49 15.79
C THR A 161 -19.18 3.31 14.70
N LEU A 162 -19.56 3.41 13.42
CA LEU A 162 -18.66 3.17 12.28
C LEU A 162 -17.95 4.43 11.78
N GLY A 163 -18.37 5.60 12.26
CA GLY A 163 -17.77 6.88 11.92
C GLY A 163 -17.56 7.74 13.15
N LYS A 164 -16.58 8.64 13.08
CA LYS A 164 -16.29 9.66 14.09
C LYS A 164 -16.32 11.05 13.46
N VAL A 165 -16.57 12.07 14.24
CA VAL A 165 -16.66 13.45 13.75
C VAL A 165 -15.77 14.37 14.60
N GLU A 166 -15.30 15.49 14.02
CA GLU A 166 -14.29 16.33 14.68
C GLU A 166 -14.81 17.02 15.95
N ASP A 167 -16.05 17.50 15.93
CA ASP A 167 -16.62 18.26 17.06
C ASP A 167 -18.07 17.87 17.35
N ASP A 168 -18.55 18.26 18.54
CA ASP A 168 -19.90 17.95 19.02
C ASP A 168 -20.99 18.55 18.16
N ASN A 169 -20.78 19.74 17.60
CA ASN A 169 -21.78 20.39 16.79
C ASN A 169 -22.00 19.66 15.47
N LEU A 170 -20.91 19.27 14.80
CA LEU A 170 -20.99 18.44 13.59
C LEU A 170 -21.58 17.05 13.89
N SER A 171 -21.19 16.45 15.02
CA SER A 171 -21.75 15.16 15.45
C SER A 171 -23.26 15.21 15.61
N ARG A 172 -23.76 16.19 16.35
CA ARG A 172 -25.20 16.41 16.54
C ARG A 172 -25.90 16.73 15.22
N LEU A 173 -25.32 17.59 14.38
CA LEU A 173 -25.88 18.01 13.11
C LEU A 173 -26.02 16.85 12.12
N PHE A 174 -25.02 16.01 12.01
CA PHE A 174 -25.06 14.83 11.12
C PHE A 174 -26.02 13.77 11.64
N SER A 175 -26.10 13.60 12.96
CA SER A 175 -27.05 12.66 13.59
C SER A 175 -28.49 13.12 13.41
N GLU A 176 -28.76 14.43 13.57
CA GLU A 176 -30.05 15.03 13.31
C GLU A 176 -30.48 14.88 11.82
N TYR A 177 -29.56 15.12 10.90
CA TYR A 177 -29.81 14.92 9.46
C TYR A 177 -30.15 13.47 9.10
N LEU A 178 -29.47 12.50 9.70
CA LEU A 178 -29.72 11.07 9.46
C LEU A 178 -31.00 10.59 10.16
N GLY A 179 -31.27 11.10 11.35
CA GLY A 179 -32.32 10.65 12.22
C GLY A 179 -32.06 9.32 12.94
N LEU A 180 -32.71 9.09 14.04
CA LEU A 180 -32.52 7.94 14.92
C LEU A 180 -32.59 6.58 14.20
N PRO A 181 -33.55 6.32 13.27
CA PRO A 181 -33.61 5.00 12.60
C PRO A 181 -32.35 4.65 11.80
N LYS A 182 -31.74 5.63 11.10
CA LYS A 182 -30.53 5.41 10.36
C LYS A 182 -29.31 5.30 11.28
N MET A 183 -29.27 6.11 12.36
CA MET A 183 -28.20 6.04 13.35
C MET A 183 -28.11 4.66 14.02
N LEU A 184 -29.27 4.02 14.30
CA LEU A 184 -29.38 2.69 14.89
C LEU A 184 -29.38 1.55 13.88
N SER A 185 -29.13 1.82 12.58
CA SER A 185 -29.10 0.77 11.57
C SER A 185 -27.88 -0.14 11.75
N VAL A 186 -28.09 -1.44 11.66
CA VAL A 186 -27.02 -2.44 11.64
C VAL A 186 -26.43 -2.52 10.23
N VAL A 187 -25.11 -2.64 10.13
CA VAL A 187 -24.40 -2.69 8.85
C VAL A 187 -23.78 -4.07 8.66
N CYS A 188 -24.10 -4.71 7.54
CA CYS A 188 -23.51 -5.98 7.13
C CYS A 188 -22.83 -5.87 5.76
N LYS A 189 -21.88 -6.78 5.50
CA LYS A 189 -21.13 -6.81 4.24
C LYS A 189 -21.97 -7.33 3.10
N THR A 190 -22.56 -8.51 3.27
CA THR A 190 -23.23 -9.27 2.23
C THR A 190 -24.71 -9.51 2.53
N TYR A 191 -25.44 -9.95 1.51
CA TYR A 191 -26.85 -10.33 1.66
C TYR A 191 -27.03 -11.60 2.53
N ASP A 192 -26.05 -12.48 2.58
CA ASP A 192 -26.09 -13.65 3.48
C ASP A 192 -26.03 -13.23 4.96
N GLY A 193 -25.35 -12.11 5.28
CA GLY A 193 -25.40 -11.50 6.58
C GLY A 193 -26.84 -11.07 6.97
N ILE A 194 -27.64 -10.53 6.04
CA ILE A 194 -29.05 -10.21 6.31
C ILE A 194 -29.87 -11.46 6.62
N LYS A 195 -29.72 -12.53 5.81
CA LYS A 195 -30.42 -13.80 6.02
C LYS A 195 -30.08 -14.43 7.38
N ALA A 196 -28.86 -14.22 7.85
CA ALA A 196 -28.43 -14.72 9.14
C ALA A 196 -29.02 -13.95 10.33
N LEU A 197 -29.46 -12.68 10.11
CA LEU A 197 -30.06 -11.87 11.16
C LEU A 197 -31.54 -12.23 11.41
N GLU A 198 -32.29 -12.57 10.36
CA GLU A 198 -33.70 -12.87 10.45
C GLU A 198 -34.08 -14.03 9.53
N THR A 199 -34.81 -15.02 10.05
CA THR A 199 -35.34 -16.13 9.30
C THR A 199 -36.89 -16.17 9.44
N TYR A 200 -37.54 -16.82 8.51
CA TYR A 200 -38.99 -16.93 8.48
C TYR A 200 -39.44 -18.37 8.55
N ASP A 201 -40.56 -18.61 9.23
CA ASP A 201 -41.25 -19.90 9.26
C ASP A 201 -42.04 -20.13 7.96
N PHE A 202 -42.59 -21.34 7.80
CA PHE A 202 -43.31 -21.72 6.60
C PHE A 202 -44.56 -20.87 6.29
N ASP A 203 -45.15 -20.26 7.31
CA ASP A 203 -46.29 -19.36 7.21
C ASP A 203 -45.88 -17.89 6.99
N GLY A 204 -44.58 -17.62 6.84
CA GLY A 204 -44.03 -16.28 6.62
C GLY A 204 -43.89 -15.44 7.89
N ALA A 205 -44.11 -16.01 9.06
CA ALA A 205 -43.87 -15.36 10.34
C ALA A 205 -42.38 -15.31 10.65
N VAL A 206 -41.94 -14.25 11.35
CA VAL A 206 -40.55 -14.11 11.80
C VAL A 206 -40.25 -15.17 12.86
N ASN A 207 -39.20 -15.96 12.64
CA ASN A 207 -38.75 -16.96 13.59
C ASN A 207 -37.94 -16.29 14.72
N LYS A 208 -38.55 -16.20 15.90
CA LYS A 208 -37.96 -15.54 17.08
C LYS A 208 -36.93 -16.40 17.81
N PHE A 209 -36.72 -17.66 17.39
CA PHE A 209 -35.78 -18.59 17.99
C PHE A 209 -34.44 -18.64 17.24
N THR A 210 -34.30 -17.85 16.19
CA THR A 210 -33.09 -17.80 15.34
C THR A 210 -32.59 -16.36 15.17
N GLY A 211 -31.40 -16.24 14.58
CA GLY A 211 -30.82 -14.97 14.20
C GLY A 211 -30.63 -13.99 15.37
N LEU A 212 -30.90 -12.73 15.12
CA LEU A 212 -30.72 -11.66 16.11
C LEU A 212 -31.70 -11.75 17.28
N TYR A 213 -32.90 -12.34 17.09
CA TYR A 213 -33.89 -12.53 18.14
C TYR A 213 -33.40 -13.54 19.21
N ALA A 214 -32.84 -14.67 18.77
CA ALA A 214 -32.25 -15.65 19.68
C ALA A 214 -31.05 -15.08 20.43
N LEU A 215 -30.20 -14.35 19.73
CA LEU A 215 -29.03 -13.68 20.32
C LEU A 215 -29.45 -12.60 21.33
N GLY A 216 -30.48 -11.81 21.04
CA GLY A 216 -31.03 -10.86 21.99
C GLY A 216 -31.53 -11.54 23.27
N SER A 217 -32.27 -12.63 23.12
CA SER A 217 -32.75 -13.41 24.26
C SER A 217 -31.60 -13.98 25.12
N SER A 218 -30.47 -14.35 24.53
CA SER A 218 -29.29 -14.86 25.25
C SER A 218 -28.60 -13.80 26.11
N VAL A 219 -28.72 -12.52 25.75
CA VAL A 219 -28.19 -11.39 26.54
C VAL A 219 -29.26 -10.68 27.37
N GLY A 220 -30.47 -11.25 27.48
CA GLY A 220 -31.55 -10.74 28.30
C GLY A 220 -32.34 -9.57 27.68
N HIS A 221 -32.15 -9.31 26.38
CA HIS A 221 -32.87 -8.25 25.66
C HIS A 221 -33.82 -8.83 24.61
N SER A 222 -35.05 -8.29 24.55
CA SER A 222 -36.02 -8.66 23.53
C SER A 222 -35.96 -7.66 22.37
N LEU A 223 -35.90 -8.16 21.14
CA LEU A 223 -36.05 -7.32 19.96
C LEU A 223 -37.50 -7.04 19.68
N GLU A 224 -37.88 -5.76 19.59
CA GLU A 224 -39.24 -5.36 19.27
C GLU A 224 -39.26 -4.37 18.08
N GLY A 225 -40.28 -4.51 17.25
CA GLY A 225 -40.49 -3.66 16.09
C GLY A 225 -39.57 -4.00 14.90
N ARG A 226 -39.63 -3.14 13.89
CA ARG A 226 -38.77 -3.24 12.71
C ARG A 226 -37.45 -2.56 12.95
N PHE A 227 -36.40 -3.12 12.46
CA PHE A 227 -35.06 -2.55 12.48
C PHE A 227 -34.47 -2.45 11.06
N LEU A 228 -33.59 -1.49 10.86
CA LEU A 228 -32.94 -1.28 9.57
C LEU A 228 -31.61 -2.03 9.52
N VAL A 229 -31.38 -2.69 8.41
CA VAL A 229 -30.09 -3.32 8.09
C VAL A 229 -29.60 -2.76 6.77
N ILE A 230 -28.37 -2.31 6.73
CA ILE A 230 -27.72 -1.79 5.52
C ILE A 230 -26.74 -2.83 5.02
N CYS A 231 -26.96 -3.35 3.81
CA CYS A 231 -26.06 -4.28 3.14
C CYS A 231 -25.14 -3.54 2.18
N LEU A 232 -23.84 -3.57 2.44
CA LEU A 232 -22.88 -2.80 1.66
C LEU A 232 -22.82 -3.23 0.17
N GLU A 233 -22.90 -4.52 -0.12
CA GLU A 233 -22.87 -5.02 -1.49
C GLU A 233 -24.07 -4.59 -2.35
N ASN A 234 -25.22 -4.30 -1.70
CA ASN A 234 -26.42 -3.86 -2.39
C ASN A 234 -26.53 -2.34 -2.54
N LEU A 235 -25.60 -1.58 -1.94
CA LEU A 235 -25.53 -0.14 -2.12
C LEU A 235 -24.91 0.22 -3.46
N ARG A 236 -25.34 1.33 -4.03
CA ARG A 236 -24.66 1.94 -5.17
C ARG A 236 -23.44 2.72 -4.64
N PRO A 237 -22.23 2.29 -4.96
CA PRO A 237 -21.06 3.00 -4.49
C PRO A 237 -20.89 4.33 -5.25
N TYR A 238 -20.08 5.22 -4.67
CA TYR A 238 -19.59 6.39 -5.39
C TYR A 238 -18.78 5.95 -6.62
N ALA A 239 -19.13 6.51 -7.78
CA ALA A 239 -18.54 6.13 -9.06
C ALA A 239 -17.37 7.05 -9.49
N GLY A 240 -17.03 8.07 -8.69
CA GLY A 240 -15.90 8.96 -8.95
C GLY A 240 -14.59 8.45 -8.34
N GLU A 241 -13.57 9.29 -8.40
CA GLU A 241 -12.25 8.97 -7.88
C GLU A 241 -12.12 9.29 -6.39
N ILE A 242 -11.13 8.68 -5.75
CA ILE A 242 -10.70 8.97 -4.38
C ILE A 242 -9.51 9.91 -4.47
N ILE A 243 -9.42 10.87 -3.55
CA ILE A 243 -8.28 11.79 -3.46
C ILE A 243 -7.00 10.97 -3.28
N ALA A 244 -6.05 11.15 -4.19
CA ALA A 244 -4.78 10.42 -4.19
C ALA A 244 -4.04 10.66 -2.86
N ASP A 245 -3.46 9.59 -2.31
CA ASP A 245 -2.67 9.60 -1.06
C ASP A 245 -3.39 10.13 0.20
N ASP A 246 -4.72 10.29 0.17
CA ASP A 246 -5.47 10.66 1.37
C ASP A 246 -5.56 9.45 2.34
N PRO A 247 -5.08 9.59 3.58
CA PRO A 247 -5.10 8.53 4.58
C PRO A 247 -6.51 8.10 4.98
N GLN A 248 -7.51 8.95 4.79
CA GLN A 248 -8.92 8.69 5.06
C GLN A 248 -9.70 8.27 3.80
N LYS A 249 -9.04 8.15 2.64
CA LYS A 249 -9.66 7.81 1.36
C LYS A 249 -10.88 8.68 1.05
N ARG A 250 -10.73 10.01 1.18
CA ARG A 250 -11.80 10.96 0.89
C ARG A 250 -12.15 10.93 -0.58
N LEU A 251 -13.43 11.16 -0.86
CA LEU A 251 -13.95 11.15 -2.22
C LEU A 251 -13.62 12.47 -2.92
N ASP A 252 -13.14 12.37 -4.15
CA ASP A 252 -12.91 13.55 -4.99
C ASP A 252 -14.23 14.04 -5.61
N ILE A 253 -14.98 14.82 -4.82
CA ILE A 253 -16.27 15.40 -5.21
C ILE A 253 -16.03 16.83 -5.68
N LEU A 254 -16.47 17.12 -6.89
CA LEU A 254 -16.40 18.47 -7.44
C LEU A 254 -17.11 19.48 -6.55
N HIS A 255 -16.39 20.52 -6.13
CA HIS A 255 -16.93 21.60 -5.33
C HIS A 255 -18.01 22.37 -6.10
N PRO A 256 -19.07 22.84 -5.41
CA PRO A 256 -20.06 23.71 -6.03
C PRO A 256 -19.38 25.01 -6.50
N ARG A 257 -19.77 25.49 -7.66
CA ARG A 257 -19.22 26.74 -8.22
C ARG A 257 -20.35 27.68 -8.58
N LEU A 258 -20.18 28.93 -8.20
CA LEU A 258 -21.02 30.04 -8.62
C LEU A 258 -20.80 30.36 -10.12
N PRO A 259 -21.69 31.13 -10.78
CA PRO A 259 -21.53 31.50 -12.18
C PRO A 259 -20.23 32.26 -12.49
N ASN A 260 -19.66 32.94 -11.47
CA ASN A 260 -18.34 33.59 -11.57
C ASN A 260 -17.14 32.62 -11.41
N GLY A 261 -17.39 31.31 -11.22
CA GLY A 261 -16.37 30.27 -11.04
C GLY A 261 -15.86 30.10 -9.59
N GLU A 262 -16.28 30.97 -8.67
CA GLU A 262 -15.88 30.89 -7.26
C GLU A 262 -16.68 29.84 -6.48
N ILE A 263 -16.08 29.35 -5.38
CA ILE A 263 -16.79 28.48 -4.43
C ILE A 263 -17.75 29.34 -3.60
N PRO A 264 -18.98 28.87 -3.30
CA PRO A 264 -19.91 29.60 -2.46
C PRO A 264 -19.30 29.99 -1.11
N ALA A 265 -19.55 31.23 -0.68
CA ALA A 265 -19.06 31.72 0.60
C ALA A 265 -19.57 30.80 1.74
N GLY A 266 -18.71 30.55 2.73
CA GLY A 266 -19.02 29.70 3.88
C GLY A 266 -19.12 28.21 3.59
N PHE A 267 -18.90 27.73 2.37
CA PHE A 267 -18.82 26.30 2.08
C PHE A 267 -17.59 25.68 2.76
N LEU A 268 -17.83 24.68 3.60
CA LEU A 268 -16.80 24.00 4.38
C LEU A 268 -16.38 22.65 3.76
N GLY A 269 -17.24 22.03 2.97
CA GLY A 269 -16.99 20.74 2.35
C GLY A 269 -18.23 19.86 2.27
N PHE A 270 -18.03 18.59 1.96
CA PHE A 270 -19.07 17.58 1.92
C PHE A 270 -19.07 16.73 3.20
N ALA A 271 -20.23 16.48 3.77
CA ALA A 271 -20.37 15.72 5.03
C ALA A 271 -19.73 14.33 4.96
N VAL A 272 -19.84 13.63 3.82
CA VAL A 272 -19.23 12.32 3.59
C VAL A 272 -17.70 12.33 3.80
N ASN A 273 -17.04 13.45 3.53
CA ASN A 273 -15.59 13.62 3.71
C ASN A 273 -15.21 14.14 5.10
N MET A 274 -16.16 14.60 5.88
CA MET A 274 -15.96 15.09 7.26
C MET A 274 -16.11 13.98 8.31
N VAL A 275 -16.65 12.82 7.94
CA VAL A 275 -16.67 11.63 8.80
C VAL A 275 -15.32 10.94 8.75
N HIS A 276 -14.74 10.67 9.90
CA HIS A 276 -13.52 9.87 10.05
C HIS A 276 -13.89 8.41 10.23
N ILE A 277 -13.19 7.53 9.52
CA ILE A 277 -13.37 6.08 9.59
C ILE A 277 -12.16 5.48 10.29
N ASP A 278 -12.39 4.60 11.25
CA ASP A 278 -11.29 3.92 11.94
C ASP A 278 -10.48 3.04 10.99
N ARG A 279 -9.19 2.90 11.27
CA ARG A 279 -8.28 2.10 10.44
C ARG A 279 -8.74 0.66 10.25
N SER A 280 -9.34 0.05 11.27
CA SER A 280 -9.89 -1.30 11.20
C SER A 280 -10.97 -1.46 10.13
N HIS A 281 -11.75 -0.41 9.90
CA HIS A 281 -12.85 -0.38 8.94
C HIS A 281 -12.48 0.27 7.60
N LEU A 282 -11.43 1.11 7.58
CA LEU A 282 -11.00 1.82 6.38
C LEU A 282 -10.57 0.88 5.23
N TYR A 283 -10.07 -0.29 5.58
CA TYR A 283 -9.63 -1.33 4.64
C TYR A 283 -10.62 -2.49 4.50
N SER A 284 -11.79 -2.40 5.12
CA SER A 284 -12.90 -3.34 4.89
C SER A 284 -13.52 -3.04 3.53
N LEU A 285 -13.20 -3.86 2.54
CA LEU A 285 -13.71 -3.71 1.17
C LEU A 285 -14.86 -4.70 0.92
N THR A 286 -15.80 -4.27 0.09
CA THR A 286 -16.81 -5.14 -0.51
C THR A 286 -16.19 -6.07 -1.56
N SER A 287 -16.94 -7.05 -2.07
CA SER A 287 -16.52 -7.90 -3.20
C SER A 287 -16.19 -7.09 -4.47
N SER A 288 -16.80 -5.92 -4.63
CA SER A 288 -16.51 -4.96 -5.71
C SER A 288 -15.29 -4.07 -5.47
N GLY A 289 -14.61 -4.22 -4.34
CA GLY A 289 -13.42 -3.43 -3.99
C GLY A 289 -13.70 -2.04 -3.40
N CYS A 290 -14.95 -1.70 -3.12
CA CYS A 290 -15.34 -0.41 -2.57
C CYS A 290 -15.29 -0.41 -1.03
N GLY A 291 -14.81 0.69 -0.44
CA GLY A 291 -14.73 0.87 1.01
C GLY A 291 -16.00 1.46 1.63
N LEU A 292 -16.00 1.61 2.97
CA LEU A 292 -17.14 2.16 3.73
C LEU A 292 -17.48 3.59 3.33
N ARG A 293 -16.50 4.41 2.97
CA ARG A 293 -16.78 5.80 2.56
C ARG A 293 -17.53 5.85 1.25
N GLU A 294 -17.12 5.03 0.29
CA GLU A 294 -17.72 4.96 -1.05
C GLU A 294 -19.11 4.34 -1.04
N THR A 295 -19.38 3.45 -0.10
CA THR A 295 -20.65 2.72 0.02
C THR A 295 -21.55 3.32 1.10
N LEU A 296 -21.28 3.02 2.37
CA LEU A 296 -22.13 3.41 3.50
C LEU A 296 -22.30 4.92 3.63
N PHE A 297 -21.18 5.63 3.81
CA PHE A 297 -21.27 7.07 4.11
C PHE A 297 -21.72 7.89 2.89
N TYR A 298 -21.37 7.45 1.68
CA TYR A 298 -21.90 8.08 0.48
C TYR A 298 -23.41 7.82 0.31
N ASN A 299 -23.91 6.64 0.64
CA ASN A 299 -25.35 6.36 0.65
C ASN A 299 -26.09 7.20 1.69
N LEU A 300 -25.51 7.43 2.87
CA LEU A 300 -26.11 8.18 3.96
C LEU A 300 -26.10 9.69 3.71
N PHE A 301 -25.04 10.23 3.18
CA PHE A 301 -24.83 11.67 3.04
C PHE A 301 -24.84 12.17 1.60
N SER A 302 -24.63 11.30 0.61
CA SER A 302 -24.48 11.70 -0.80
C SER A 302 -23.52 12.89 -0.96
N ARG A 303 -23.96 13.96 -1.61
CA ARG A 303 -23.23 15.23 -1.75
C ARG A 303 -23.73 16.29 -0.78
N LEU A 304 -24.12 15.91 0.43
CA LEU A 304 -24.57 16.84 1.48
C LEU A 304 -23.50 17.90 1.73
N GLN A 305 -23.85 19.14 1.46
CA GLN A 305 -22.96 20.31 1.60
C GLN A 305 -23.02 20.85 3.02
N VAL A 306 -21.87 21.24 3.56
CA VAL A 306 -21.76 21.83 4.90
C VAL A 306 -21.34 23.28 4.77
N TYR A 307 -22.09 24.16 5.41
CA TYR A 307 -21.86 25.60 5.41
C TYR A 307 -21.61 26.14 6.82
N ARG A 308 -20.94 27.29 6.91
CA ARG A 308 -20.69 27.96 8.18
C ARG A 308 -21.97 28.51 8.80
N THR A 309 -22.81 29.17 8.00
CA THR A 309 -24.03 29.81 8.46
C THR A 309 -25.22 29.49 7.54
N ARG A 310 -26.43 29.58 8.09
CA ARG A 310 -27.69 29.46 7.35
C ARG A 310 -27.80 30.50 6.23
N ALA A 311 -27.36 31.74 6.50
CA ALA A 311 -27.41 32.81 5.52
C ALA A 311 -26.55 32.49 4.28
N GLU A 312 -25.32 32.03 4.47
CA GLU A 312 -24.41 31.61 3.40
C GLU A 312 -24.98 30.40 2.64
N MET A 313 -25.54 29.43 3.35
CA MET A 313 -26.20 28.26 2.75
C MET A 313 -27.36 28.65 1.85
N LEU A 314 -28.22 29.62 2.28
CA LEU A 314 -29.35 30.09 1.49
C LEU A 314 -28.94 30.85 0.23
N VAL A 315 -27.80 31.58 0.25
CA VAL A 315 -27.25 32.21 -0.95
C VAL A 315 -26.81 31.17 -1.96
N ALA A 316 -26.32 30.02 -1.47
CA ALA A 316 -25.87 28.91 -2.32
C ALA A 316 -27.00 27.98 -2.80
N LEU A 317 -28.26 28.24 -2.43
CA LEU A 317 -29.41 27.38 -2.71
C LEU A 317 -29.51 26.85 -4.15
N PRO A 318 -29.23 27.64 -5.23
CA PRO A 318 -29.30 27.12 -6.60
C PRO A 318 -28.28 26.04 -6.92
N PHE A 319 -27.25 25.86 -6.09
CA PHE A 319 -26.14 24.93 -6.28
C PHE A 319 -26.19 23.74 -5.31
N ILE A 320 -27.25 23.65 -4.48
CA ILE A 320 -27.50 22.54 -3.56
C ILE A 320 -28.37 21.52 -4.28
N THR A 321 -27.82 20.33 -4.55
CA THR A 321 -28.50 19.25 -5.28
C THR A 321 -29.06 18.19 -4.35
N ASP A 322 -28.30 17.71 -3.37
CA ASP A 322 -28.68 16.57 -2.53
C ASP A 322 -29.08 16.96 -1.11
N GLY A 323 -28.77 18.18 -0.71
CA GLY A 323 -29.04 18.71 0.60
C GLY A 323 -27.89 19.56 1.13
N ALA A 324 -28.16 20.29 2.22
CA ALA A 324 -27.17 21.10 2.89
C ALA A 324 -27.49 21.28 4.38
N VAL A 325 -26.45 21.45 5.17
CA VAL A 325 -26.51 21.77 6.58
C VAL A 325 -25.60 22.93 6.93
N SER A 326 -25.93 23.71 7.93
CA SER A 326 -25.10 24.80 8.42
C SER A 326 -24.78 24.63 9.91
N LEU A 327 -23.58 25.09 10.33
CA LEU A 327 -23.13 24.91 11.70
C LEU A 327 -24.04 25.61 12.75
N ASP A 328 -24.80 26.63 12.33
CA ASP A 328 -25.83 27.30 13.14
C ASP A 328 -27.20 26.60 13.15
N GLY A 329 -27.29 25.36 12.60
CA GLY A 329 -28.45 24.49 12.67
C GLY A 329 -29.45 24.63 11.53
N GLY A 330 -29.12 25.31 10.43
CA GLY A 330 -29.93 25.28 9.22
C GLY A 330 -29.80 23.93 8.50
N MET A 331 -30.94 23.44 7.96
CA MET A 331 -30.96 22.15 7.27
C MET A 331 -31.90 22.18 6.06
N ILE A 332 -31.37 21.67 4.95
CA ILE A 332 -32.08 21.38 3.71
C ILE A 332 -31.89 19.87 3.45
N SER A 333 -32.96 19.10 3.65
CA SER A 333 -32.89 17.63 3.59
C SER A 333 -32.75 17.11 2.17
N ALA A 334 -33.33 17.80 1.21
CA ALA A 334 -33.22 17.52 -0.23
C ALA A 334 -33.60 18.80 -0.99
N THR A 335 -33.44 18.80 -2.32
CA THR A 335 -33.84 19.93 -3.16
C THR A 335 -35.30 20.32 -2.89
N GLY A 336 -35.53 21.55 -2.40
CA GLY A 336 -36.86 22.07 -2.09
C GLY A 336 -37.44 21.59 -0.76
N VAL A 337 -36.74 20.82 0.07
CA VAL A 337 -37.20 20.32 1.36
C VAL A 337 -36.41 20.95 2.50
N PHE A 338 -37.02 21.87 3.23
CA PHE A 338 -36.39 22.61 4.33
C PHE A 338 -36.85 22.04 5.66
N ALA A 339 -35.95 21.72 6.56
CA ALA A 339 -36.27 21.41 7.95
C ALA A 339 -36.30 22.73 8.73
N LEU A 340 -37.50 23.06 9.25
CA LEU A 340 -37.76 24.29 10.01
C LEU A 340 -38.11 23.94 11.46
N GLY A 341 -37.84 24.86 12.35
CA GLY A 341 -38.13 24.69 13.79
C GLY A 341 -36.86 24.67 14.62
N SER A 342 -36.98 24.22 15.84
CA SER A 342 -35.87 24.02 16.77
C SER A 342 -35.15 22.73 16.46
N ARG A 343 -33.86 22.68 16.75
CA ARG A 343 -33.05 21.45 16.61
C ARG A 343 -33.60 20.34 17.50
N GLU A 344 -33.67 19.15 16.95
CA GLU A 344 -34.10 17.96 17.67
C GLU A 344 -32.89 17.23 18.28
N ASP A 345 -33.03 16.72 19.49
CA ASP A 345 -32.08 15.81 20.10
C ASP A 345 -32.40 14.38 19.68
N VAL A 346 -31.58 13.82 18.83
CA VAL A 346 -31.77 12.46 18.31
C VAL A 346 -31.47 11.40 19.36
N GLY A 347 -30.80 11.77 20.45
CA GLY A 347 -30.45 10.88 21.55
C GLY A 347 -29.29 9.91 21.25
N VAL A 348 -28.86 9.80 20.01
CA VAL A 348 -27.67 9.00 19.59
C VAL A 348 -26.84 9.84 18.63
N THR A 349 -25.57 10.05 18.96
CA THR A 349 -24.65 10.88 18.20
C THR A 349 -23.40 10.12 17.79
N PHE A 350 -22.72 10.57 16.73
CA PHE A 350 -21.42 10.02 16.37
C PHE A 350 -20.39 10.31 17.46
N PRO A 351 -19.45 9.38 17.73
CA PRO A 351 -18.32 9.63 18.61
C PRO A 351 -17.43 10.76 18.05
N ARG A 352 -16.77 11.49 18.94
CA ARG A 352 -15.79 12.49 18.54
C ARG A 352 -14.46 11.87 18.17
N CYS A 353 -13.79 12.43 17.16
CA CYS A 353 -12.38 12.17 16.94
C CYS A 353 -11.59 12.72 18.12
N SER A 354 -10.81 11.90 18.79
CA SER A 354 -9.84 12.42 19.74
C SER A 354 -8.68 13.07 18.99
N GLY A 355 -8.05 14.09 19.57
CA GLY A 355 -6.88 14.75 18.99
C GLY A 355 -5.70 13.81 18.68
N LYS A 356 -5.75 12.56 19.16
CA LYS A 356 -4.79 11.50 18.84
C LYS A 356 -5.03 10.84 17.47
N ASP A 357 -6.22 10.93 16.92
CA ASP A 357 -6.52 10.45 15.56
C ASP A 357 -6.02 11.43 14.47
N ARG A 358 -5.68 12.66 14.86
CA ARG A 358 -4.92 13.61 14.04
C ARG A 358 -3.44 13.31 14.20
N LEU A 359 -2.94 12.32 13.49
CA LEU A 359 -1.50 12.19 13.32
C LEU A 359 -0.99 13.47 12.64
N PRO A 360 0.08 14.11 13.17
CA PRO A 360 0.63 15.32 12.55
C PRO A 360 0.90 15.08 11.07
N VAL A 361 0.70 16.08 10.23
CA VAL A 361 1.06 16.02 8.78
C VAL A 361 2.46 15.45 8.60
N LYS A 362 3.36 15.79 9.50
CA LYS A 362 4.72 15.27 9.59
C LYS A 362 4.79 13.72 9.73
N TYR A 363 3.79 13.08 10.36
CA TYR A 363 3.74 11.62 10.47
C TYR A 363 3.50 10.96 9.09
N TYR A 364 2.59 11.51 8.31
CA TYR A 364 2.31 11.02 6.96
C TYR A 364 3.47 11.25 6.00
N GLU A 365 4.18 12.38 6.14
CA GLU A 365 5.41 12.64 5.40
C GLU A 365 6.49 11.62 5.74
N LEU A 366 6.69 11.31 7.03
CA LEU A 366 7.63 10.30 7.49
C LEU A 366 7.24 8.89 7.03
N GLU A 367 5.96 8.55 7.04
CA GLU A 367 5.46 7.27 6.55
C GLU A 367 5.69 7.11 5.03
N ASN A 368 5.45 8.15 4.27
CA ASN A 368 5.71 8.15 2.81
C ASN A 368 7.20 8.06 2.52
N GLN A 369 8.05 8.80 3.23
CA GLN A 369 9.50 8.69 3.13
C GLN A 369 9.98 7.27 3.47
N LEU A 370 9.41 6.65 4.50
CA LEU A 370 9.71 5.27 4.88
C LEU A 370 9.33 4.26 3.77
N LYS A 371 8.16 4.42 3.16
CA LYS A 371 7.72 3.58 2.02
C LYS A 371 8.67 3.73 0.83
N GLN A 372 9.04 4.97 0.50
CA GLN A 372 9.97 5.26 -0.58
C GLN A 372 11.34 4.64 -0.33
N LYS A 373 11.91 4.79 0.89
CA LYS A 373 13.21 4.22 1.25
C LYS A 373 13.20 2.69 1.24
N LYS A 374 12.12 2.05 1.66
CA LYS A 374 11.95 0.60 1.54
C LYS A 374 11.95 0.14 0.09
N TRP A 375 11.22 0.83 -0.78
CA TRP A 375 11.21 0.53 -2.22
C TRP A 375 12.60 0.71 -2.86
N GLU A 376 13.32 1.80 -2.52
CA GLU A 376 14.71 2.02 -2.97
C GLU A 376 15.63 0.87 -2.53
N LYS A 377 15.49 0.39 -1.28
CA LYS A 377 16.24 -0.75 -0.75
C LYS A 377 15.95 -2.04 -1.51
N ASP A 378 14.67 -2.36 -1.78
CA ASP A 378 14.29 -3.57 -2.49
C ASP A 378 14.86 -3.58 -3.91
N ARG A 379 14.83 -2.44 -4.60
CA ARG A 379 15.45 -2.27 -5.91
C ARG A 379 16.96 -2.47 -5.86
N LEU A 380 17.62 -1.85 -4.90
CA LEU A 380 19.07 -1.98 -4.70
C LEU A 380 19.47 -3.42 -4.36
N GLN A 381 18.63 -4.14 -3.61
CA GLN A 381 18.86 -5.55 -3.30
C GLN A 381 18.80 -6.45 -4.55
N GLU A 382 17.95 -6.11 -5.51
CA GLU A 382 17.89 -6.79 -6.79
C GLU A 382 19.15 -6.50 -7.64
N ASP A 383 19.62 -5.25 -7.63
CA ASP A 383 20.86 -4.87 -8.32
C ASP A 383 22.08 -5.59 -7.72
N ILE A 384 22.14 -5.76 -6.39
CA ILE A 384 23.15 -6.56 -5.70
C ILE A 384 23.11 -8.03 -6.17
N ARG A 385 21.93 -8.62 -6.31
CA ARG A 385 21.78 -10.00 -6.79
C ARG A 385 22.30 -10.16 -8.22
N ARG A 386 21.96 -9.21 -9.10
CA ARG A 386 22.45 -9.21 -10.50
C ARG A 386 23.95 -9.09 -10.57
N GLU A 387 24.53 -8.15 -9.83
CA GLU A 387 25.97 -7.93 -9.81
C GLU A 387 26.72 -9.13 -9.22
N GLN A 388 26.17 -9.80 -8.20
CA GLN A 388 26.71 -11.03 -7.65
C GLN A 388 26.72 -12.15 -8.69
N ALA A 389 25.63 -12.32 -9.44
CA ALA A 389 25.56 -13.34 -10.50
C ALA A 389 26.59 -13.09 -11.60
N LEU A 390 26.79 -11.82 -12.00
CA LEU A 390 27.81 -11.43 -12.98
C LEU A 390 29.22 -11.72 -12.45
N LEU A 391 29.50 -11.43 -11.19
CA LEU A 391 30.77 -11.73 -10.56
C LEU A 391 31.04 -13.24 -10.54
N ASP A 392 30.04 -14.04 -10.17
CA ASP A 392 30.19 -15.50 -10.11
C ASP A 392 30.42 -16.10 -11.50
N GLN A 393 29.76 -15.57 -12.53
CA GLN A 393 30.00 -15.93 -13.92
C GLN A 393 31.42 -15.56 -14.36
N GLN A 394 31.92 -14.36 -14.02
CA GLN A 394 33.29 -13.95 -14.35
C GLN A 394 34.34 -14.78 -13.59
N LYS A 395 34.09 -15.16 -12.33
CA LYS A 395 34.95 -16.09 -11.59
C LYS A 395 35.03 -17.44 -12.24
N TYR A 396 33.91 -17.97 -12.71
CA TYR A 396 33.91 -19.25 -13.45
C TYR A 396 34.73 -19.16 -14.74
N ASN A 397 34.49 -18.10 -15.55
CA ASN A 397 35.23 -17.88 -16.80
C ASN A 397 36.72 -17.72 -16.55
N TYR A 398 37.11 -16.99 -15.50
CA TYR A 398 38.53 -16.84 -15.12
C TYR A 398 39.18 -18.18 -14.75
N GLN A 399 38.49 -19.04 -14.01
CA GLN A 399 39.00 -20.37 -13.67
C GLN A 399 39.17 -21.25 -14.93
N LEU A 400 38.22 -21.19 -15.86
CA LEU A 400 38.28 -21.91 -17.12
C LEU A 400 39.50 -21.45 -17.95
N GLN A 401 39.65 -20.15 -18.16
CA GLN A 401 40.78 -19.56 -18.89
C GLN A 401 42.14 -19.88 -18.22
N LYS A 402 42.17 -19.88 -16.88
CA LYS A 402 43.35 -20.26 -16.12
C LYS A 402 43.74 -21.72 -16.37
N GLN A 403 42.76 -22.63 -16.43
CA GLN A 403 43.02 -24.04 -16.76
C GLN A 403 43.50 -24.21 -18.19
N GLU A 404 42.94 -23.49 -19.16
CA GLU A 404 43.38 -23.50 -20.55
C GLU A 404 44.81 -22.99 -20.69
N PHE A 405 45.14 -21.90 -20.00
CA PHE A 405 46.51 -21.36 -19.98
C PHE A 405 47.50 -22.35 -19.39
N LEU A 406 47.17 -23.02 -18.29
CA LEU A 406 48.05 -24.05 -17.68
C LEU A 406 48.25 -25.27 -18.60
N ARG A 407 47.17 -25.73 -19.28
CA ARG A 407 47.28 -26.81 -20.29
C ARG A 407 48.17 -26.39 -21.43
N PHE A 408 47.99 -25.21 -21.99
CA PHE A 408 48.79 -24.69 -23.08
C PHE A 408 50.27 -24.63 -22.70
N ILE A 409 50.63 -24.19 -21.48
CA ILE A 409 52.02 -24.19 -21.00
C ILE A 409 52.57 -25.63 -20.85
N ALA A 410 51.79 -26.55 -20.29
CA ALA A 410 52.17 -27.94 -20.11
C ALA A 410 52.42 -28.65 -21.44
N ASP A 411 51.53 -28.48 -22.42
CA ASP A 411 51.65 -29.04 -23.76
C ASP A 411 52.85 -28.44 -24.50
N SER A 412 53.06 -27.13 -24.33
CA SER A 412 54.22 -26.43 -24.92
C SER A 412 55.55 -26.91 -24.34
N SER A 413 55.64 -27.15 -23.05
CA SER A 413 56.82 -27.64 -22.37
C SER A 413 57.12 -29.08 -22.76
N SER A 414 56.10 -29.94 -22.86
CA SER A 414 56.31 -31.36 -23.32
C SER A 414 56.82 -31.45 -24.75
N PHE A 415 56.28 -30.57 -25.64
CA PHE A 415 56.72 -30.50 -27.02
C PHE A 415 58.15 -30.02 -27.14
N LEU A 416 58.56 -29.01 -26.38
CA LEU A 416 59.96 -28.53 -26.36
C LEU A 416 60.91 -29.62 -25.87
N THR A 417 60.56 -30.38 -24.84
CA THR A 417 61.37 -31.49 -24.31
C THR A 417 61.52 -32.61 -25.34
N GLN A 418 60.39 -32.94 -26.03
CA GLN A 418 60.42 -33.96 -27.08
C GLN A 418 61.28 -33.56 -28.31
N HIS A 419 61.24 -32.28 -28.68
CA HIS A 419 62.06 -31.73 -29.77
C HIS A 419 63.53 -31.68 -29.39
N GLN A 420 63.89 -31.37 -28.15
CA GLN A 420 65.29 -31.43 -27.66
C GLN A 420 65.84 -32.86 -27.65
N LEU A 421 65.04 -33.87 -27.27
CA LEU A 421 65.42 -35.28 -27.32
C LEU A 421 65.58 -35.75 -28.73
N GLN A 422 64.83 -35.34 -29.71
CA GLN A 422 64.96 -35.67 -31.13
C GLN A 422 66.16 -35.00 -31.76
N THR A 423 66.55 -33.80 -31.39
CA THR A 423 67.71 -33.09 -31.85
C THR A 423 68.97 -33.66 -31.23
N ALA A 424 68.99 -34.07 -29.98
CA ALA A 424 70.11 -34.72 -29.31
C ALA A 424 70.35 -36.12 -29.86
N GLY A 425 69.33 -36.88 -30.24
CA GLY A 425 69.49 -38.21 -30.88
C GLY A 425 70.04 -38.20 -32.32
N ARG A 426 70.00 -37.01 -32.97
CA ARG A 426 70.55 -36.87 -34.35
C ARG A 426 72.06 -36.56 -34.42
N VAL A 427 72.71 -36.32 -33.29
CA VAL A 427 74.16 -35.95 -33.24
C VAL A 427 75.06 -37.13 -32.95
N GLN A 428 74.54 -38.34 -32.75
CA GLN A 428 75.40 -39.54 -32.55
C GLN A 428 75.26 -40.55 -33.69
N THR A 429 75.89 -40.26 -34.81
CA THR A 429 76.52 -41.29 -35.66
C THR A 429 77.86 -40.75 -36.18
N PRO A 430 78.98 -41.02 -35.50
CA PRO A 430 80.29 -41.03 -36.16
C PRO A 430 80.49 -42.38 -36.84
N ARG A 431 81.04 -42.30 -37.98
CA ARG A 431 81.66 -43.44 -38.72
C ARG A 431 82.64 -44.25 -37.89
#